data_332c258b4386d2ca16267eba7b74de28
#
_entry.id   332c258b4386d2ca16267eba7b74de28
#
_cell.length_a   1.000
_cell.length_b   1.000
_cell.length_c   1.000
_cell.angle_alpha   90.00
_cell.angle_beta   90.00
_cell.angle_gamma   90.00
#
_symmetry.space_group_name_H-M   'P 1'
#
loop_
_entity.id
_entity.type
_entity.pdbx_description
1 polymer ?
#
loop_
_entity_poly.entity_id
_entity_poly.type
_entity_poly.pdbx_seq_one_letter_code
_entity_poly.pdbx_strand_id
1 'polypeptide(L)'
;MKKLLLILLPLLSFGNDWGKTGHRIVGEIAERQLTEEVKEIVYDILDGESLSSVSTWADEMRSNPDWRPYDKWHYVNLPLNKEYPDMPVQPENIVMMIERSIAILKSPTADKEMKRFYLKYLIHLVGDLHQPMHTGRYEDYGGSKIRLKFKGRKGQETNTNLHVLWDSNLIDDFKMSFTEWSNHLENKFRKKEVKQSNVLEWTFESHWWARDIYKNTKEGDYLSYDYVYKYQPVLEQRLYQAGKRLGNLLNEIFE
;
A
#
# COMPACT_ATOMS: atom_id res chain seq x y z
N MET A 1 33.31 40.58 5.52
CA MET A 1 33.10 39.14 5.48
C MET A 1 31.58 38.88 5.62
N LYS A 2 30.87 38.58 4.53
CA LYS A 2 29.43 38.25 4.57
C LYS A 2 29.28 36.77 4.91
N LYS A 3 28.70 36.47 6.06
CA LYS A 3 28.36 35.10 6.42
C LYS A 3 27.16 34.64 5.57
N LEU A 4 27.41 33.67 4.68
CA LEU A 4 26.41 33.00 3.91
C LEU A 4 25.66 32.04 4.86
N LEU A 5 24.41 32.37 5.20
CA LEU A 5 23.54 31.51 5.99
C LEU A 5 22.96 30.46 5.03
N LEU A 6 23.53 29.25 5.06
CA LEU A 6 22.95 28.10 4.36
C LEU A 6 21.68 27.68 5.13
N ILE A 7 20.52 28.04 4.60
CA ILE A 7 19.23 27.51 5.06
C ILE A 7 19.12 26.11 4.47
N LEU A 8 19.42 25.08 5.27
CA LEU A 8 19.03 23.70 4.98
C LEU A 8 17.50 23.64 5.07
N LEU A 9 16.83 23.71 3.92
CA LEU A 9 15.44 23.27 3.83
C LEU A 9 15.42 21.75 4.07
N PRO A 10 14.64 21.25 5.04
CA PRO A 10 14.46 19.83 5.16
C PRO A 10 13.81 19.31 3.87
N LEU A 11 14.49 18.40 3.19
CA LEU A 11 13.88 17.58 2.16
C LEU A 11 12.76 16.79 2.82
N LEU A 12 11.53 17.27 2.66
CA LEU A 12 10.34 16.52 2.99
C LEU A 12 10.29 15.34 2.00
N SER A 13 10.78 14.20 2.41
CA SER A 13 10.51 12.96 1.71
C SER A 13 9.01 12.69 1.87
N PHE A 14 8.26 12.94 0.81
CA PHE A 14 6.88 12.49 0.69
C PHE A 14 6.92 10.99 0.35
N GLY A 15 7.02 10.14 1.36
CA GLY A 15 6.67 8.74 1.23
C GLY A 15 5.14 8.66 1.19
N ASN A 16 4.59 8.22 0.09
CA ASN A 16 3.14 8.20 -0.15
C ASN A 16 2.62 6.77 -0.39
N ASP A 17 3.07 5.78 0.40
CA ASP A 17 2.68 4.39 0.19
C ASP A 17 2.62 3.66 1.52
N TRP A 18 1.96 2.49 1.61
CA TRP A 18 2.17 1.66 2.78
C TRP A 18 3.64 1.71 3.17
N GLY A 19 3.95 2.15 4.36
CA GLY A 19 5.33 2.14 4.83
C GLY A 19 5.97 0.76 4.67
N LYS A 20 7.30 0.68 4.70
CA LYS A 20 8.05 -0.57 4.47
C LYS A 20 7.52 -1.76 5.29
N THR A 21 7.04 -1.52 6.50
CA THR A 21 6.47 -2.58 7.36
C THR A 21 5.16 -3.11 6.76
N GLY A 22 4.26 -2.24 6.29
CA GLY A 22 2.98 -2.63 5.70
C GLY A 22 3.16 -3.47 4.44
N HIS A 23 4.00 -3.04 3.49
CA HIS A 23 4.30 -3.81 2.28
C HIS A 23 4.89 -5.18 2.59
N ARG A 24 5.83 -5.27 3.55
CA ARG A 24 6.42 -6.54 3.95
C ARG A 24 5.41 -7.48 4.60
N ILE A 25 4.45 -6.97 5.37
CA ILE A 25 3.34 -7.77 5.91
C ILE A 25 2.52 -8.38 4.77
N VAL A 26 2.16 -7.57 3.76
CA VAL A 26 1.40 -8.04 2.60
C VAL A 26 2.16 -9.09 1.82
N GLY A 27 3.45 -8.85 1.52
CA GLY A 27 4.32 -9.82 0.84
C GLY A 27 4.46 -11.13 1.60
N GLU A 28 4.69 -11.07 2.91
CA GLU A 28 4.86 -12.23 3.78
C GLU A 28 3.59 -13.10 3.84
N ILE A 29 2.41 -12.48 4.03
CA ILE A 29 1.14 -13.22 4.04
C ILE A 29 0.85 -13.83 2.66
N ALA A 30 1.15 -13.11 1.58
CA ALA A 30 0.97 -13.61 0.22
C ALA A 30 1.86 -14.81 -0.07
N GLU A 31 3.13 -14.74 0.29
CA GLU A 31 4.11 -15.81 0.08
C GLU A 31 3.69 -17.13 0.76
N ARG A 32 3.12 -17.03 1.97
CA ARG A 32 2.58 -18.18 2.71
C ARG A 32 1.33 -18.82 2.08
N GLN A 33 0.70 -18.16 1.10
CA GLN A 33 -0.46 -18.68 0.36
C GLN A 33 -0.08 -19.38 -0.94
N LEU A 34 1.16 -19.19 -1.41
CA LEU A 34 1.59 -19.79 -2.68
C LEU A 34 1.60 -21.31 -2.56
N THR A 35 1.13 -21.97 -3.62
CA THR A 35 1.42 -23.40 -3.79
C THR A 35 2.92 -23.59 -4.01
N GLU A 36 3.47 -24.76 -3.72
CA GLU A 36 4.91 -25.01 -3.88
C GLU A 36 5.34 -24.78 -5.34
N GLU A 37 4.53 -25.18 -6.32
CA GLU A 37 4.79 -24.99 -7.73
C GLU A 37 4.84 -23.49 -8.11
N VAL A 38 3.86 -22.70 -7.68
CA VAL A 38 3.84 -21.25 -7.92
C VAL A 38 4.99 -20.56 -7.22
N LYS A 39 5.35 -21.01 -6.03
CA LYS A 39 6.47 -20.46 -5.27
C LYS A 39 7.80 -20.64 -6.02
N GLU A 40 8.05 -21.81 -6.61
CA GLU A 40 9.23 -22.05 -7.43
C GLU A 40 9.28 -21.11 -8.64
N ILE A 41 8.15 -20.94 -9.37
CA ILE A 41 8.06 -20.03 -10.50
C ILE A 41 8.32 -18.58 -10.11
N VAL A 42 7.69 -18.13 -9.04
CA VAL A 42 7.82 -16.76 -8.52
C VAL A 42 9.27 -16.48 -8.08
N TYR A 43 9.91 -17.42 -7.39
CA TYR A 43 11.29 -17.29 -6.98
C TYR A 43 12.26 -17.30 -8.17
N ASP A 44 12.00 -18.11 -9.21
CA ASP A 44 12.80 -18.03 -10.42
C ASP A 44 12.72 -16.65 -11.06
N ILE A 45 11.49 -16.09 -11.21
CA ILE A 45 11.30 -14.74 -11.77
C ILE A 45 12.00 -13.67 -10.94
N LEU A 46 11.99 -13.79 -9.61
CA LEU A 46 12.57 -12.82 -8.67
C LEU A 46 14.05 -13.09 -8.33
N ASP A 47 14.71 -14.06 -8.99
CA ASP A 47 16.10 -14.47 -8.72
C ASP A 47 16.32 -14.87 -7.25
N GLY A 48 15.34 -15.55 -6.65
CA GLY A 48 15.41 -16.06 -5.28
C GLY A 48 15.01 -15.05 -4.20
N GLU A 49 14.62 -13.81 -4.57
CA GLU A 49 14.12 -12.85 -3.61
C GLU A 49 12.70 -13.20 -3.12
N SER A 50 12.43 -13.02 -1.81
CA SER A 50 11.09 -13.23 -1.23
C SER A 50 10.12 -12.11 -1.61
N LEU A 51 8.80 -12.40 -1.55
CA LEU A 51 7.78 -11.37 -1.79
C LEU A 51 7.89 -10.23 -0.78
N SER A 52 8.18 -10.52 0.49
CA SER A 52 8.36 -9.49 1.50
C SER A 52 9.60 -8.61 1.25
N SER A 53 10.67 -9.15 0.66
CA SER A 53 11.85 -8.37 0.28
C SER A 53 11.54 -7.39 -0.86
N VAL A 54 10.94 -7.88 -1.94
CA VAL A 54 10.68 -7.06 -3.14
C VAL A 54 9.49 -6.13 -3.00
N SER A 55 8.64 -6.31 -1.99
CA SER A 55 7.42 -5.52 -1.81
C SER A 55 7.66 -4.01 -1.64
N THR A 56 8.85 -3.60 -1.23
CA THR A 56 9.23 -2.18 -1.07
C THR A 56 10.01 -1.62 -2.26
N TRP A 57 10.31 -2.45 -3.26
CA TRP A 57 11.19 -2.07 -4.36
C TRP A 57 10.65 -0.88 -5.18
N ALA A 58 9.35 -0.82 -5.46
CA ALA A 58 8.77 0.25 -6.26
C ALA A 58 8.97 1.64 -5.61
N ASP A 59 8.83 1.71 -4.29
CA ASP A 59 9.11 2.93 -3.51
C ASP A 59 10.58 3.31 -3.48
N GLU A 60 11.45 2.33 -3.37
CA GLU A 60 12.90 2.56 -3.35
C GLU A 60 13.38 3.15 -4.67
N MET A 61 12.77 2.74 -5.79
CA MET A 61 13.07 3.28 -7.12
C MET A 61 12.71 4.77 -7.26
N ARG A 62 11.72 5.27 -6.53
CA ARG A 62 11.33 6.70 -6.54
C ARG A 62 12.45 7.66 -6.12
N SER A 63 13.48 7.16 -5.48
CA SER A 63 14.70 7.93 -5.18
C SER A 63 15.48 8.32 -6.44
N ASN A 64 15.29 7.59 -7.54
CA ASN A 64 15.87 7.93 -8.83
C ASN A 64 14.88 8.78 -9.65
N PRO A 65 15.27 10.00 -10.12
CA PRO A 65 14.39 10.87 -10.90
C PRO A 65 13.81 10.24 -12.17
N ASP A 66 14.47 9.26 -12.76
CA ASP A 66 14.00 8.56 -13.97
C ASP A 66 12.73 7.72 -13.72
N TRP A 67 12.44 7.42 -12.45
CA TRP A 67 11.27 6.65 -12.05
C TRP A 67 10.05 7.49 -11.67
N ARG A 68 10.18 8.83 -11.62
CA ARG A 68 9.04 9.74 -11.33
C ARG A 68 7.82 9.55 -12.22
N PRO A 69 7.94 9.16 -13.52
CA PRO A 69 6.75 8.88 -14.35
C PRO A 69 5.85 7.77 -13.78
N TYR A 70 6.40 6.88 -12.96
CA TYR A 70 5.69 5.76 -12.35
C TYR A 70 4.99 6.12 -11.01
N ASP A 71 5.22 7.29 -10.44
CA ASP A 71 4.59 7.74 -9.18
C ASP A 71 3.06 7.65 -9.22
N LYS A 72 2.44 7.94 -10.36
CA LYS A 72 0.99 7.87 -10.56
C LYS A 72 0.42 6.44 -10.57
N TRP A 73 1.28 5.42 -10.65
CA TRP A 73 0.87 4.02 -10.62
C TRP A 73 0.41 3.57 -9.23
N HIS A 74 0.82 4.27 -8.18
CA HIS A 74 0.61 3.89 -6.78
C HIS A 74 -0.78 4.23 -6.24
N TYR A 75 -1.59 5.02 -6.95
CA TYR A 75 -2.88 5.49 -6.46
C TYR A 75 -3.92 5.72 -7.55
N VAL A 76 -5.17 5.85 -7.14
CA VAL A 76 -6.25 6.42 -7.93
C VAL A 76 -7.02 7.42 -7.08
N ASN A 77 -7.01 8.70 -7.47
CA ASN A 77 -7.76 9.72 -6.74
C ASN A 77 -9.22 9.70 -7.16
N LEU A 78 -10.10 9.50 -6.19
CA LEU A 78 -11.55 9.43 -6.40
C LEU A 78 -12.25 10.50 -5.57
N PRO A 79 -13.21 11.28 -6.13
CA PRO A 79 -14.07 12.13 -5.32
C PRO A 79 -14.89 11.28 -4.37
N LEU A 80 -14.98 11.74 -3.10
CA LEU A 80 -15.65 11.00 -2.03
C LEU A 80 -17.15 10.74 -2.25
N ASN A 81 -17.77 11.41 -3.21
CA ASN A 81 -19.21 11.30 -3.56
C ASN A 81 -19.47 10.55 -4.87
N LYS A 82 -18.44 9.97 -5.48
CA LYS A 82 -18.56 9.22 -6.74
C LYS A 82 -17.89 7.86 -6.63
N GLU A 83 -18.21 6.98 -7.57
CA GLU A 83 -17.62 5.64 -7.68
C GLU A 83 -16.84 5.51 -9.00
N TYR A 84 -15.80 4.71 -9.00
CA TYR A 84 -15.16 4.24 -10.22
C TYR A 84 -16.15 3.31 -10.95
N PRO A 85 -16.41 3.37 -12.26
CA PRO A 85 -15.70 4.07 -13.32
C PRO A 85 -16.32 5.38 -13.81
N ASP A 86 -17.30 5.97 -13.10
CA ASP A 86 -18.06 7.16 -13.54
C ASP A 86 -17.22 8.45 -13.54
N MET A 87 -15.89 8.29 -13.50
CA MET A 87 -14.97 9.39 -13.30
C MET A 87 -13.86 9.46 -14.34
N PRO A 88 -13.50 10.68 -14.75
CA PRO A 88 -12.23 10.88 -15.43
C PRO A 88 -11.09 10.59 -14.44
N VAL A 89 -10.62 9.35 -14.43
CA VAL A 89 -9.42 8.98 -13.67
C VAL A 89 -8.18 9.30 -14.48
N GLN A 90 -7.08 9.64 -13.78
CA GLN A 90 -5.80 9.82 -14.44
C GLN A 90 -5.41 8.54 -15.18
N PRO A 91 -4.83 8.65 -16.39
CA PRO A 91 -4.30 7.50 -17.11
C PRO A 91 -3.16 6.85 -16.31
N GLU A 92 -3.00 5.55 -16.47
CA GLU A 92 -1.97 4.76 -15.77
C GLU A 92 -2.06 4.85 -14.23
N ASN A 93 -3.28 4.81 -13.70
CA ASN A 93 -3.51 4.71 -12.26
C ASN A 93 -3.32 3.28 -11.75
N ILE A 94 -3.36 3.09 -10.43
CA ILE A 94 -3.11 1.81 -9.75
C ILE A 94 -3.99 0.66 -10.29
N VAL A 95 -5.26 0.90 -10.58
CA VAL A 95 -6.19 -0.13 -11.10
C VAL A 95 -5.71 -0.64 -12.45
N MET A 96 -5.44 0.29 -13.38
CA MET A 96 -4.95 -0.04 -14.72
C MET A 96 -3.61 -0.75 -14.67
N MET A 97 -2.73 -0.37 -13.73
CA MET A 97 -1.40 -0.96 -13.64
C MET A 97 -1.40 -2.34 -12.99
N ILE A 98 -2.29 -2.62 -12.06
CA ILE A 98 -2.52 -3.98 -11.56
C ILE A 98 -3.02 -4.87 -12.70
N GLU A 99 -4.05 -4.44 -13.44
CA GLU A 99 -4.58 -5.20 -14.58
C GLU A 99 -3.54 -5.44 -15.67
N ARG A 100 -2.73 -4.42 -15.99
CA ARG A 100 -1.62 -4.55 -16.94
C ARG A 100 -0.56 -5.53 -16.44
N SER A 101 -0.22 -5.49 -15.16
CA SER A 101 0.75 -6.43 -14.57
C SER A 101 0.26 -7.87 -14.68
N ILE A 102 -1.02 -8.12 -14.37
CA ILE A 102 -1.65 -9.45 -14.55
C ILE A 102 -1.54 -9.90 -16.01
N ALA A 103 -1.89 -9.04 -16.96
CA ALA A 103 -1.84 -9.38 -18.38
C ALA A 103 -0.42 -9.72 -18.86
N ILE A 104 0.60 -8.98 -18.43
CA ILE A 104 2.00 -9.24 -18.76
C ILE A 104 2.49 -10.55 -18.13
N LEU A 105 2.14 -10.81 -16.87
CA LEU A 105 2.56 -12.03 -16.17
C LEU A 105 1.95 -13.30 -16.81
N LYS A 106 0.70 -13.21 -17.29
CA LYS A 106 0.03 -14.28 -18.05
C LYS A 106 0.51 -14.40 -19.51
N SER A 107 1.28 -13.44 -20.03
CA SER A 107 1.71 -13.45 -21.44
C SER A 107 2.81 -14.49 -21.68
N PRO A 108 2.63 -15.38 -22.68
CA PRO A 108 3.67 -16.33 -23.07
C PRO A 108 4.85 -15.67 -23.82
N THR A 109 4.69 -14.42 -24.27
CA THR A 109 5.71 -13.69 -25.04
C THR A 109 6.52 -12.72 -24.20
N ALA A 110 6.13 -12.47 -22.96
CA ALA A 110 6.87 -11.62 -22.04
C ALA A 110 8.14 -12.35 -21.56
N ASP A 111 9.30 -11.71 -21.70
CA ASP A 111 10.56 -12.24 -21.20
C ASP A 111 10.64 -12.16 -19.66
N LYS A 112 11.66 -12.79 -19.08
CA LYS A 112 11.85 -12.87 -17.64
C LYS A 112 12.03 -11.48 -16.99
N GLU A 113 12.76 -10.58 -17.63
CA GLU A 113 13.01 -9.23 -17.11
C GLU A 113 11.71 -8.41 -17.06
N MET A 114 10.90 -8.50 -18.11
CA MET A 114 9.59 -7.86 -18.15
C MET A 114 8.67 -8.45 -17.07
N LYS A 115 8.64 -9.78 -16.95
CA LYS A 115 7.86 -10.45 -15.89
C LYS A 115 8.32 -10.02 -14.49
N ARG A 116 9.63 -9.97 -14.24
CA ARG A 116 10.21 -9.51 -12.97
C ARG A 116 9.79 -8.09 -12.63
N PHE A 117 9.88 -7.16 -13.58
CA PHE A 117 9.48 -5.79 -13.40
C PHE A 117 8.00 -5.68 -13.00
N TYR A 118 7.11 -6.30 -13.77
CA TYR A 118 5.67 -6.24 -13.48
C TYR A 118 5.26 -7.05 -12.25
N LEU A 119 5.97 -8.11 -11.91
CA LEU A 119 5.74 -8.86 -10.67
C LEU A 119 6.08 -8.03 -9.43
N LYS A 120 7.24 -7.36 -9.42
CA LYS A 120 7.63 -6.44 -8.33
C LYS A 120 6.59 -5.33 -8.15
N TYR A 121 6.11 -4.73 -9.25
CA TYR A 121 5.02 -3.76 -9.19
C TYR A 121 3.72 -4.37 -8.70
N LEU A 122 3.29 -5.53 -9.20
CA LEU A 122 2.05 -6.17 -8.76
C LEU A 122 2.04 -6.42 -7.25
N ILE A 123 3.13 -6.96 -6.71
CA ILE A 123 3.29 -7.21 -5.28
C ILE A 123 3.10 -5.92 -4.46
N HIS A 124 3.70 -4.83 -4.90
CA HIS A 124 3.60 -3.52 -4.26
C HIS A 124 2.20 -2.91 -4.40
N LEU A 125 1.69 -2.81 -5.63
CA LEU A 125 0.44 -2.12 -5.94
C LEU A 125 -0.79 -2.79 -5.33
N VAL A 126 -0.80 -4.11 -5.16
CA VAL A 126 -1.89 -4.78 -4.44
C VAL A 126 -1.89 -4.35 -2.97
N GLY A 127 -0.72 -4.14 -2.36
CA GLY A 127 -0.61 -3.52 -1.04
C GLY A 127 -1.23 -2.13 -1.02
N ASP A 128 -0.77 -1.24 -1.90
CA ASP A 128 -1.23 0.14 -2.00
C ASP A 128 -2.73 0.26 -2.22
N LEU A 129 -3.30 -0.55 -3.11
CA LEU A 129 -4.73 -0.52 -3.38
C LEU A 129 -5.58 -0.85 -2.14
N HIS A 130 -5.03 -1.57 -1.17
CA HIS A 130 -5.73 -1.88 0.08
C HIS A 130 -5.52 -0.82 1.17
N GLN A 131 -4.69 0.19 0.94
CA GLN A 131 -4.55 1.36 1.81
C GLN A 131 -5.57 2.42 1.41
N PRO A 132 -6.49 2.83 2.32
CA PRO A 132 -7.61 3.70 1.96
C PRO A 132 -7.20 5.05 1.35
N MET A 133 -6.09 5.65 1.78
CA MET A 133 -5.69 6.97 1.27
C MET A 133 -5.17 6.93 -0.16
N HIS A 134 -4.79 5.75 -0.70
CA HIS A 134 -4.45 5.58 -2.11
C HIS A 134 -5.67 5.66 -3.06
N THR A 135 -6.88 5.67 -2.48
CA THR A 135 -8.14 5.95 -3.19
C THR A 135 -8.79 7.25 -2.69
N GLY A 136 -7.99 8.13 -2.09
CA GLY A 136 -8.41 9.40 -1.50
C GLY A 136 -8.67 10.49 -2.54
N ARG A 137 -8.92 11.73 -2.07
CA ARG A 137 -9.25 12.87 -2.93
C ARG A 137 -8.02 13.41 -3.66
N TYR A 138 -8.25 13.92 -4.87
CA TYR A 138 -7.21 14.60 -5.66
C TYR A 138 -6.76 15.92 -5.01
N GLU A 139 -7.67 16.69 -4.44
CA GLU A 139 -7.43 18.05 -3.93
C GLU A 139 -6.38 18.10 -2.83
N ASP A 140 -6.27 17.03 -2.04
CA ASP A 140 -5.31 16.92 -0.94
C ASP A 140 -4.30 15.78 -1.13
N TYR A 141 -4.20 15.22 -2.35
CA TYR A 141 -3.30 14.12 -2.68
C TYR A 141 -3.46 12.93 -1.72
N GLY A 142 -4.70 12.40 -1.62
CA GLY A 142 -4.98 11.28 -0.73
C GLY A 142 -4.72 11.58 0.75
N GLY A 143 -4.96 12.81 1.21
CA GLY A 143 -4.75 13.20 2.61
C GLY A 143 -3.36 13.72 2.94
N SER A 144 -2.43 13.78 1.98
CA SER A 144 -1.07 14.28 2.23
C SER A 144 -1.01 15.74 2.64
N LYS A 145 -2.00 16.55 2.27
CA LYS A 145 -2.12 17.95 2.71
C LYS A 145 -2.82 18.13 4.06
N ILE A 146 -3.48 17.11 4.62
CA ILE A 146 -4.16 17.19 5.92
C ILE A 146 -3.14 16.96 7.02
N ARG A 147 -2.66 18.04 7.63
CA ARG A 147 -1.65 18.01 8.70
C ARG A 147 -2.31 17.65 10.02
N LEU A 148 -1.66 16.76 10.79
CA LEU A 148 -2.17 16.19 12.02
C LEU A 148 -1.07 16.14 13.07
N LYS A 149 -1.49 16.01 14.35
CA LYS A 149 -0.62 15.53 15.41
C LYS A 149 -1.09 14.14 15.84
N PHE A 150 -0.18 13.22 15.92
CA PHE A 150 -0.45 11.85 16.36
C PHE A 150 0.31 11.53 17.63
N LYS A 151 -0.42 11.08 18.67
CA LYS A 151 0.16 10.58 19.90
C LYS A 151 0.06 9.06 19.92
N GLY A 152 1.20 8.43 19.73
CA GLY A 152 1.33 6.98 19.77
C GLY A 152 1.17 6.38 21.17
N ARG A 153 1.10 5.05 21.22
CA ARG A 153 0.88 4.25 22.45
C ARG A 153 1.94 4.46 23.53
N LYS A 154 3.17 4.81 23.18
CA LYS A 154 4.23 5.13 24.14
C LYS A 154 4.26 6.60 24.53
N GLY A 155 3.26 7.38 24.12
CA GLY A 155 3.11 8.78 24.48
C GLY A 155 3.94 9.75 23.64
N GLN A 156 4.74 9.27 22.66
CA GLN A 156 5.45 10.15 21.74
C GLN A 156 4.47 10.87 20.82
N GLU A 157 4.70 12.15 20.63
CA GLU A 157 3.94 12.97 19.69
C GLU A 157 4.72 13.14 18.39
N THR A 158 4.01 13.00 17.26
CA THR A 158 4.56 13.13 15.92
C THR A 158 3.69 14.08 15.11
N ASN A 159 4.32 15.08 14.47
CA ASN A 159 3.65 15.85 13.43
C ASN A 159 3.64 14.99 12.15
N THR A 160 2.47 14.78 11.59
CA THR A 160 2.27 13.92 10.43
C THR A 160 1.20 14.50 9.50
N ASN A 161 0.80 13.76 8.51
CA ASN A 161 -0.38 14.02 7.71
C ASN A 161 -1.24 12.75 7.63
N LEU A 162 -2.47 12.89 7.14
CA LEU A 162 -3.42 11.79 7.13
C LEU A 162 -2.92 10.59 6.31
N HIS A 163 -2.25 10.85 5.18
CA HIS A 163 -1.67 9.80 4.34
C HIS A 163 -0.60 9.00 5.07
N VAL A 164 0.45 9.67 5.57
CA VAL A 164 1.56 9.05 6.32
C VAL A 164 1.09 8.39 7.61
N LEU A 165 0.04 8.92 8.24
CA LEU A 165 -0.57 8.29 9.41
C LEU A 165 -1.02 6.86 9.08
N TRP A 166 -1.71 6.69 7.95
CA TRP A 166 -2.20 5.39 7.49
C TRP A 166 -1.10 4.51 6.90
N ASP A 167 -0.17 5.07 6.16
CA ASP A 167 0.93 4.32 5.57
C ASP A 167 1.85 3.69 6.61
N SER A 168 2.21 4.46 7.62
CA SER A 168 3.30 4.09 8.51
C SER A 168 2.97 4.23 9.99
N ASN A 169 2.47 5.40 10.43
CA ASN A 169 2.46 5.69 11.87
C ASN A 169 1.56 4.73 12.65
N LEU A 170 0.38 4.35 12.10
CA LEU A 170 -0.51 3.41 12.75
C LEU A 170 0.09 2.00 12.87
N ILE A 171 0.85 1.56 11.87
CA ILE A 171 1.49 0.23 11.88
C ILE A 171 2.69 0.24 12.82
N ASP A 172 3.57 1.22 12.68
CA ASP A 172 4.83 1.31 13.43
C ASP A 172 4.61 1.59 14.91
N ASP A 173 3.46 2.15 15.30
CA ASP A 173 3.09 2.40 16.70
C ASP A 173 2.98 1.11 17.53
N PHE A 174 2.69 -0.02 16.89
CA PHE A 174 2.66 -1.34 17.55
C PHE A 174 4.03 -1.87 17.91
N LYS A 175 5.11 -1.39 17.25
CA LYS A 175 6.49 -1.88 17.44
C LYS A 175 6.67 -3.37 17.18
N MET A 176 5.86 -3.94 16.32
CA MET A 176 5.95 -5.31 15.85
C MET A 176 6.77 -5.36 14.55
N SER A 177 7.59 -6.38 14.39
CA SER A 177 8.19 -6.71 13.08
C SER A 177 7.11 -7.14 12.09
N PHE A 178 7.41 -7.08 10.80
CA PHE A 178 6.46 -7.54 9.78
C PHE A 178 6.08 -9.02 9.96
N THR A 179 7.00 -9.85 10.44
CA THR A 179 6.74 -11.28 10.73
C THR A 179 5.79 -11.45 11.91
N GLU A 180 5.99 -10.67 13.00
CA GLU A 180 5.08 -10.68 14.15
C GLU A 180 3.68 -10.21 13.74
N TRP A 181 3.59 -9.15 12.94
CA TRP A 181 2.35 -8.68 12.35
C TRP A 181 1.66 -9.74 11.52
N SER A 182 2.37 -10.41 10.60
CA SER A 182 1.81 -11.45 9.75
C SER A 182 1.25 -12.60 10.58
N ASN A 183 2.01 -13.07 11.59
CA ASN A 183 1.55 -14.10 12.53
C ASN A 183 0.31 -13.66 13.31
N HIS A 184 0.28 -12.41 13.80
CA HIS A 184 -0.87 -11.85 14.50
C HIS A 184 -2.12 -11.84 13.62
N LEU A 185 -2.00 -11.34 12.39
CA LEU A 185 -3.12 -11.22 11.46
C LEU A 185 -3.67 -12.59 11.02
N GLU A 186 -2.80 -13.53 10.69
CA GLU A 186 -3.22 -14.88 10.32
C GLU A 186 -3.92 -15.60 11.47
N ASN A 187 -3.45 -15.47 12.69
CA ASN A 187 -4.11 -16.02 13.86
C ASN A 187 -5.46 -15.35 14.12
N LYS A 188 -5.52 -14.01 14.06
CA LYS A 188 -6.74 -13.23 14.30
C LYS A 188 -7.84 -13.53 13.30
N PHE A 189 -7.47 -13.68 12.03
CA PHE A 189 -8.42 -13.88 10.93
C PHE A 189 -8.50 -15.32 10.43
N ARG A 190 -7.89 -16.29 11.13
CA ARG A 190 -7.81 -17.71 10.73
C ARG A 190 -9.12 -18.33 10.25
N LYS A 191 -10.25 -17.89 10.81
CA LYS A 191 -11.58 -18.40 10.48
C LYS A 191 -12.35 -17.53 9.50
N LYS A 192 -11.75 -16.44 9.02
CA LYS A 192 -12.40 -15.52 8.08
C LYS A 192 -11.92 -15.83 6.68
N GLU A 193 -12.85 -16.20 5.83
CA GLU A 193 -12.60 -16.22 4.39
C GLU A 193 -12.44 -14.79 3.87
N VAL A 194 -11.43 -14.59 3.04
CA VAL A 194 -11.28 -13.36 2.27
C VAL A 194 -11.92 -13.59 0.92
N LYS A 195 -13.02 -12.86 0.65
CA LYS A 195 -13.68 -12.94 -0.64
C LYS A 195 -12.68 -12.54 -1.72
N GLN A 196 -12.38 -13.49 -2.61
CA GLN A 196 -11.67 -13.19 -3.83
C GLN A 196 -12.61 -12.43 -4.75
N SER A 197 -12.22 -11.23 -5.16
CA SER A 197 -13.00 -10.37 -6.02
C SER A 197 -12.06 -9.66 -6.99
N ASN A 198 -12.59 -8.85 -7.90
CA ASN A 198 -11.78 -8.14 -8.89
C ASN A 198 -11.15 -6.86 -8.32
N VAL A 199 -10.21 -6.28 -9.08
CA VAL A 199 -9.45 -5.07 -8.70
C VAL A 199 -10.38 -3.88 -8.44
N LEU A 200 -11.48 -3.76 -9.17
CA LEU A 200 -12.47 -2.69 -8.97
C LEU A 200 -13.18 -2.81 -7.63
N GLU A 201 -13.60 -4.02 -7.23
CA GLU A 201 -14.22 -4.24 -5.91
C GLU A 201 -13.22 -3.90 -4.77
N TRP A 202 -11.93 -4.25 -4.91
CA TRP A 202 -10.91 -3.87 -3.95
C TRP A 202 -10.75 -2.35 -3.84
N THR A 203 -10.83 -1.66 -4.99
CA THR A 203 -10.81 -0.20 -5.06
C THR A 203 -11.99 0.41 -4.31
N PHE A 204 -13.21 -0.09 -4.52
CA PHE A 204 -14.40 0.40 -3.83
C PHE A 204 -14.36 0.17 -2.33
N GLU A 205 -13.84 -0.97 -1.89
CA GLU A 205 -13.65 -1.23 -0.46
C GLU A 205 -12.69 -0.22 0.18
N SER A 206 -11.56 0.08 -0.46
CA SER A 206 -10.61 1.08 0.02
C SER A 206 -11.21 2.47 0.02
N HIS A 207 -11.91 2.84 -1.07
CA HIS A 207 -12.57 4.13 -1.19
C HIS A 207 -13.70 4.33 -0.17
N TRP A 208 -14.44 3.27 0.15
CA TRP A 208 -15.45 3.31 1.20
C TRP A 208 -14.82 3.66 2.55
N TRP A 209 -13.69 3.05 2.89
CA TRP A 209 -12.95 3.39 4.10
C TRP A 209 -12.34 4.80 4.03
N ALA A 210 -11.85 5.23 2.87
CA ALA A 210 -11.38 6.61 2.70
C ALA A 210 -12.49 7.61 3.07
N ARG A 211 -13.71 7.41 2.59
CA ARG A 211 -14.87 8.26 2.93
C ARG A 211 -15.11 8.35 4.45
N ASP A 212 -15.07 7.22 5.16
CA ASP A 212 -15.25 7.22 6.63
C ASP A 212 -14.11 7.94 7.34
N ILE A 213 -12.88 7.71 6.91
CA ILE A 213 -11.68 8.35 7.44
C ILE A 213 -11.76 9.88 7.26
N TYR A 214 -12.06 10.36 6.07
CA TYR A 214 -12.21 11.80 5.79
C TYR A 214 -13.36 12.44 6.58
N LYS A 215 -14.44 11.72 6.81
CA LYS A 215 -15.56 12.20 7.64
C LYS A 215 -15.15 12.43 9.09
N ASN A 216 -14.19 11.66 9.58
CA ASN A 216 -13.79 11.63 10.99
C ASN A 216 -12.41 12.24 11.24
N THR A 217 -11.78 12.87 10.24
CA THR A 217 -10.43 13.43 10.39
C THR A 217 -10.32 14.75 9.63
N LYS A 218 -9.83 15.79 10.29
CA LYS A 218 -9.71 17.16 9.76
C LYS A 218 -8.29 17.69 9.92
N GLU A 219 -7.97 18.72 9.14
CA GLU A 219 -6.75 19.52 9.30
C GLU A 219 -6.63 20.00 10.74
N GLY A 220 -5.45 19.80 11.32
CA GLY A 220 -5.12 20.24 12.68
C GLY A 220 -5.55 19.29 13.81
N ASP A 221 -6.21 18.17 13.50
CA ASP A 221 -6.64 17.22 14.54
C ASP A 221 -5.45 16.67 15.33
N TYR A 222 -5.71 16.46 16.64
CA TYR A 222 -4.84 15.73 17.55
C TYR A 222 -5.41 14.33 17.76
N LEU A 223 -4.80 13.33 17.14
CA LEU A 223 -5.25 11.95 17.13
C LEU A 223 -4.46 11.11 18.15
N SER A 224 -5.14 10.23 18.86
CA SER A 224 -4.50 9.38 19.87
C SER A 224 -5.20 8.02 19.99
N TYR A 225 -5.28 7.47 21.19
CA TYR A 225 -5.83 6.14 21.48
C TYR A 225 -7.23 5.90 20.89
N ASP A 226 -8.12 6.89 20.93
CA ASP A 226 -9.49 6.74 20.42
C ASP A 226 -9.50 6.50 18.91
N TYR A 227 -8.63 7.20 18.19
CA TYR A 227 -8.46 7.01 16.76
C TYR A 227 -7.88 5.63 16.44
N VAL A 228 -6.84 5.23 17.17
CA VAL A 228 -6.23 3.90 17.03
C VAL A 228 -7.26 2.82 17.34
N TYR A 229 -8.00 2.93 18.45
CA TYR A 229 -9.03 1.97 18.82
C TYR A 229 -10.10 1.82 17.74
N LYS A 230 -10.55 2.93 17.15
CA LYS A 230 -11.55 2.92 16.08
C LYS A 230 -11.03 2.26 14.80
N TYR A 231 -9.81 2.59 14.38
CA TYR A 231 -9.31 2.23 13.05
C TYR A 231 -8.34 1.05 13.01
N GLN A 232 -7.82 0.59 14.13
CA GLN A 232 -7.00 -0.62 14.18
C GLN A 232 -7.67 -1.84 13.53
N PRO A 233 -8.97 -2.15 13.78
CA PRO A 233 -9.62 -3.29 13.13
C PRO A 233 -9.67 -3.16 11.60
N VAL A 234 -9.79 -1.93 11.09
CA VAL A 234 -9.79 -1.64 9.66
C VAL A 234 -8.40 -1.85 9.07
N LEU A 235 -7.37 -1.25 9.69
CA LEU A 235 -5.97 -1.40 9.31
C LEU A 235 -5.58 -2.88 9.19
N GLU A 236 -5.85 -3.64 10.23
CA GLU A 236 -5.55 -5.07 10.31
C GLU A 236 -6.29 -5.87 9.23
N GLN A 237 -7.57 -5.57 9.02
CA GLN A 237 -8.36 -6.22 7.99
C GLN A 237 -7.83 -5.92 6.59
N ARG A 238 -7.47 -4.66 6.29
CA ARG A 238 -6.96 -4.27 4.98
C ARG A 238 -5.61 -4.91 4.68
N LEU A 239 -4.68 -4.94 5.63
CA LEU A 239 -3.39 -5.64 5.50
C LEU A 239 -3.57 -7.14 5.24
N TYR A 240 -4.44 -7.80 6.01
CA TYR A 240 -4.73 -9.22 5.84
C TYR A 240 -5.37 -9.53 4.48
N GLN A 241 -6.37 -8.72 4.07
CA GLN A 241 -7.03 -8.88 2.76
C GLN A 241 -6.03 -8.72 1.63
N ALA A 242 -5.16 -7.71 1.69
CA ALA A 242 -4.12 -7.47 0.67
C ALA A 242 -3.23 -8.69 0.49
N GLY A 243 -2.68 -9.24 1.58
CA GLY A 243 -1.81 -10.41 1.52
C GLY A 243 -2.53 -11.65 0.98
N LYS A 244 -3.74 -11.94 1.48
CA LYS A 244 -4.52 -13.10 1.02
C LYS A 244 -4.90 -13.00 -0.46
N ARG A 245 -5.33 -11.81 -0.91
CA ARG A 245 -5.72 -11.56 -2.30
C ARG A 245 -4.52 -11.62 -3.24
N LEU A 246 -3.39 -11.07 -2.83
CA LEU A 246 -2.15 -11.16 -3.60
C LEU A 246 -1.71 -12.62 -3.79
N GLY A 247 -1.67 -13.41 -2.70
CA GLY A 247 -1.28 -14.81 -2.80
C GLY A 247 -2.21 -15.63 -3.71
N ASN A 248 -3.52 -15.47 -3.55
CA ASN A 248 -4.51 -16.13 -4.42
C ASN A 248 -4.38 -15.68 -5.88
N LEU A 249 -4.15 -14.38 -6.12
CA LEU A 249 -3.95 -13.84 -7.47
C LEU A 249 -2.69 -14.42 -8.13
N LEU A 250 -1.60 -14.55 -7.38
CA LEU A 250 -0.36 -15.15 -7.90
C LEU A 250 -0.53 -16.62 -8.24
N ASN A 251 -1.25 -17.38 -7.40
CA ASN A 251 -1.62 -18.76 -7.73
C ASN A 251 -2.43 -18.80 -9.04
N GLU A 252 -3.47 -17.97 -9.17
CA GLU A 252 -4.28 -17.90 -10.41
C GLU A 252 -3.49 -17.52 -11.68
N ILE A 253 -2.44 -16.69 -11.53
CA ILE A 253 -1.62 -16.23 -12.66
C ILE A 253 -0.70 -17.35 -13.15
N PHE A 254 -0.16 -18.16 -12.25
CA PHE A 254 0.93 -19.08 -12.55
C PHE A 254 0.54 -20.58 -12.53
N GLU A 255 -0.70 -20.92 -12.09
CA GLU A 255 -1.32 -22.24 -12.29
C GLU A 255 -1.82 -22.41 -13.74
#